data_d8ca5e2a9ff6cca3eb80669858e7c1c0
#
_entry.id   d8ca5e2a9ff6cca3eb80669858e7c1c0
#
_cell.length_a   1.000
_cell.length_b   1.000
_cell.length_c   1.000
_cell.angle_alpha   90.00
_cell.angle_beta   90.00
_cell.angle_gamma   90.00
#
_symmetry.space_group_name_H-M   'P 1'
#
loop_
_entity.id
_entity.type
_entity.pdbx_description
1 polymer ?
#
loop_
_entity_poly.entity_id
_entity_poly.type
_entity_poly.pdbx_seq_one_letter_code
_entity_poly.pdbx_strand_id
1 'polypeptide(L)'
;IVAEPRNASVKRKDGKFVVIKEKTGYTLNMNETFANFKKAVEAEKHQFELDVVKKKAKYTSKDMAEIKDVLGTYTTEYGGSPYGRKVNVANGASKINGSIVYPGETLSVYKTVSPFTKENGYALAGSYENGQTVQTYGGGICQVSTTLYNAVIRAELKIVERFPHSMTVHYVPRSADAAIAGTHKDMKFKNTFDTPIYIEGKANGSTITFTVYGKKKDPKRTVEFLSETTQVKESSESTVSDNTLAEGQKVLESYGHTGY
;
A
#
# COMPACT_ATOMS: atom_id res chain seq x y z
N ILE A 1 -23.06 26.07 10.69
CA ILE A 1 -21.96 25.58 11.53
C ILE A 1 -21.98 24.05 11.44
N VAL A 2 -21.28 23.49 10.45
CA VAL A 2 -21.06 22.06 10.36
C VAL A 2 -19.55 21.85 10.35
N ALA A 3 -19.04 21.09 11.32
CA ALA A 3 -17.65 20.68 11.34
C ALA A 3 -17.62 19.14 11.44
N GLU A 4 -17.11 18.48 10.42
CA GLU A 4 -16.97 17.02 10.48
C GLU A 4 -15.92 16.62 11.53
N PRO A 5 -16.17 15.53 12.26
CA PRO A 5 -15.21 15.01 13.21
C PRO A 5 -13.95 14.53 12.46
N ARG A 6 -12.81 14.69 13.06
CA ARG A 6 -11.55 14.16 12.54
C ARG A 6 -11.02 13.10 13.47
N ASN A 7 -10.74 11.91 12.94
CA ASN A 7 -10.13 10.83 13.69
C ASN A 7 -8.75 11.24 14.23
N ALA A 8 -8.35 10.66 15.34
CA ALA A 8 -6.98 10.68 15.78
C ALA A 8 -6.08 10.04 14.72
N SER A 9 -4.86 10.47 14.67
CA SER A 9 -3.83 9.90 13.78
C SER A 9 -2.51 9.75 14.54
N VAL A 10 -1.55 9.08 13.92
CA VAL A 10 -0.23 8.88 14.50
C VAL A 10 0.83 9.16 13.46
N LYS A 11 1.94 9.75 13.90
CA LYS A 11 3.17 9.90 13.10
C LYS A 11 4.32 9.22 13.82
N ARG A 12 5.26 8.68 13.06
CA ARG A 12 6.50 8.15 13.62
C ARG A 12 7.62 9.16 13.41
N LYS A 13 8.22 9.64 14.51
CA LYS A 13 9.34 10.57 14.50
C LYS A 13 10.41 10.04 15.45
N ASP A 14 11.67 9.98 15.00
CA ASP A 14 12.82 9.54 15.77
C ASP A 14 12.59 8.18 16.48
N GLY A 15 11.97 7.24 15.76
CA GLY A 15 11.67 5.91 16.28
C GLY A 15 10.49 5.84 17.26
N LYS A 16 9.85 6.96 17.60
CA LYS A 16 8.71 7.04 18.52
C LYS A 16 7.43 7.41 17.82
N PHE A 17 6.32 6.90 18.31
CA PHE A 17 4.99 7.30 17.85
C PHE A 17 4.52 8.56 18.58
N VAL A 18 4.07 9.54 17.79
CA VAL A 18 3.45 10.79 18.30
C VAL A 18 2.00 10.78 17.88
N VAL A 19 1.10 10.71 18.85
CA VAL A 19 -0.35 10.70 18.62
C VAL A 19 -0.83 12.13 18.39
N ILE A 20 -1.63 12.32 17.34
CA ILE A 20 -2.34 13.55 17.02
C ILE A 20 -3.79 13.33 17.41
N LYS A 21 -4.29 14.14 18.38
CA LYS A 21 -5.63 14.00 18.93
C LYS A 21 -6.73 14.16 17.88
N GLU A 22 -7.79 13.42 18.08
CA GLU A 22 -9.05 13.58 17.36
C GLU A 22 -9.66 14.96 17.57
N LYS A 23 -10.52 15.36 16.65
CA LYS A 23 -11.36 16.56 16.82
C LYS A 23 -12.83 16.16 16.78
N THR A 24 -13.57 16.66 17.76
CA THR A 24 -15.02 16.57 17.79
C THR A 24 -15.60 17.40 16.65
N GLY A 25 -16.54 16.83 15.94
CA GLY A 25 -17.36 17.55 14.96
C GLY A 25 -18.64 18.09 15.59
N TYR A 26 -19.33 18.92 14.83
CA TYR A 26 -20.59 19.54 15.22
C TYR A 26 -21.54 19.55 14.03
N THR A 27 -22.82 19.30 14.26
CA THR A 27 -23.88 19.44 13.27
C THR A 27 -25.09 20.08 13.90
N LEU A 28 -25.96 20.69 13.11
CA LEU A 28 -27.23 21.23 13.59
C LEU A 28 -28.29 20.12 13.59
N ASN A 29 -29.02 20.00 14.69
CA ASN A 29 -30.30 19.35 14.67
C ASN A 29 -31.31 20.34 14.01
N MET A 30 -31.58 20.14 12.73
CA MET A 30 -32.40 21.07 11.95
C MET A 30 -33.83 21.16 12.49
N ASN A 31 -34.39 20.05 12.97
CA ASN A 31 -35.78 20.02 13.48
C ASN A 31 -35.91 20.87 14.73
N GLU A 32 -35.06 20.65 15.72
CA GLU A 32 -35.07 21.42 16.96
C GLU A 32 -34.68 22.89 16.76
N THR A 33 -33.66 23.13 15.92
CA THR A 33 -33.25 24.49 15.54
C THR A 33 -34.44 25.25 14.90
N PHE A 34 -35.18 24.60 13.98
CA PHE A 34 -36.34 25.19 13.35
C PHE A 34 -37.52 25.40 14.32
N ALA A 35 -37.71 24.46 15.25
CA ALA A 35 -38.71 24.65 16.32
C ALA A 35 -38.38 25.85 17.23
N ASN A 36 -37.11 26.01 17.58
CA ASN A 36 -36.65 27.16 18.37
C ASN A 36 -36.82 28.48 17.59
N PHE A 37 -36.54 28.47 16.27
CA PHE A 37 -36.80 29.61 15.41
C PHE A 37 -38.27 30.00 15.39
N LYS A 38 -39.21 29.04 15.18
CA LYS A 38 -40.65 29.33 15.21
C LYS A 38 -41.10 29.95 16.55
N LYS A 39 -40.70 29.37 17.68
CA LYS A 39 -41.00 29.89 19.01
C LYS A 39 -40.48 31.32 19.21
N ALA A 40 -39.31 31.62 18.67
CA ALA A 40 -38.77 32.95 18.73
C ALA A 40 -39.58 33.97 17.91
N VAL A 41 -40.00 33.58 16.69
CA VAL A 41 -40.86 34.41 15.85
C VAL A 41 -42.22 34.66 16.51
N GLU A 42 -42.88 33.63 17.04
CA GLU A 42 -44.14 33.72 17.76
C GLU A 42 -44.06 34.61 19.00
N ALA A 43 -42.89 34.65 19.65
CA ALA A 43 -42.61 35.47 20.82
C ALA A 43 -42.01 36.84 20.50
N GLU A 44 -41.96 37.26 19.24
CA GLU A 44 -41.34 38.49 18.73
C GLU A 44 -39.89 38.73 19.17
N LYS A 45 -39.14 37.61 19.37
CA LYS A 45 -37.73 37.62 19.74
C LYS A 45 -36.85 37.73 18.52
N HIS A 46 -35.79 38.54 18.57
CA HIS A 46 -34.80 38.70 17.49
C HIS A 46 -33.64 37.69 17.56
N GLN A 47 -33.65 36.76 18.50
CA GLN A 47 -32.63 35.75 18.73
C GLN A 47 -33.25 34.42 19.07
N PHE A 48 -32.62 33.34 18.60
CA PHE A 48 -32.99 31.98 18.95
C PHE A 48 -31.74 31.09 19.08
N GLU A 49 -31.88 30.01 19.82
CA GLU A 49 -30.79 29.06 20.04
C GLU A 49 -30.72 28.04 18.92
N LEU A 50 -29.49 27.80 18.42
CA LEU A 50 -29.19 26.70 17.51
C LEU A 50 -28.99 25.42 18.35
N ASP A 51 -29.73 24.36 18.03
CA ASP A 51 -29.47 23.04 18.63
C ASP A 51 -28.28 22.37 17.94
N VAL A 52 -27.11 22.42 18.60
CA VAL A 52 -25.83 21.92 18.09
C VAL A 52 -25.52 20.56 18.69
N VAL A 53 -25.50 19.54 17.84
CA VAL A 53 -25.18 18.17 18.23
C VAL A 53 -23.70 17.90 18.01
N LYS A 54 -23.02 17.34 19.01
CA LYS A 54 -21.62 16.90 18.93
C LYS A 54 -21.51 15.57 18.20
N LYS A 55 -20.68 15.52 17.17
CA LYS A 55 -20.26 14.28 16.48
C LYS A 55 -18.90 13.84 17.03
N LYS A 56 -18.83 12.66 17.62
CA LYS A 56 -17.56 12.08 18.08
C LYS A 56 -16.78 11.52 16.89
N ALA A 57 -15.46 11.60 16.93
CA ALA A 57 -14.58 10.88 16.03
C ALA A 57 -14.75 9.37 16.23
N LYS A 58 -14.65 8.62 15.13
CA LYS A 58 -14.75 7.14 15.16
C LYS A 58 -13.54 6.51 15.84
N TYR A 59 -12.35 7.06 15.60
CA TYR A 59 -11.10 6.58 16.16
C TYR A 59 -10.43 7.68 16.98
N THR A 60 -10.04 7.31 18.20
CA THR A 60 -9.55 8.22 19.22
C THR A 60 -8.05 8.10 19.43
N SER A 61 -7.50 9.00 20.23
CA SER A 61 -6.10 8.93 20.68
C SER A 61 -5.78 7.63 21.43
N LYS A 62 -6.78 7.03 22.10
CA LYS A 62 -6.64 5.74 22.78
C LYS A 62 -6.43 4.61 21.77
N ASP A 63 -7.14 4.63 20.65
CA ASP A 63 -6.98 3.64 19.57
C ASP A 63 -5.59 3.75 18.92
N MET A 64 -5.11 4.98 18.70
CA MET A 64 -3.78 5.24 18.16
C MET A 64 -2.65 4.80 19.10
N ALA A 65 -2.85 4.89 20.41
CA ALA A 65 -1.86 4.46 21.43
C ALA A 65 -1.63 2.95 21.44
N GLU A 66 -2.54 2.15 20.85
CA GLU A 66 -2.36 0.71 20.68
C GLU A 66 -1.35 0.35 19.55
N ILE A 67 -0.96 1.31 18.72
CA ILE A 67 0.04 1.12 17.66
C ILE A 67 1.44 1.23 18.28
N LYS A 68 1.99 0.12 18.76
CA LYS A 68 3.28 0.11 19.47
C LYS A 68 4.18 -1.08 19.14
N ASP A 69 3.62 -2.21 18.79
CA ASP A 69 4.34 -3.45 18.55
C ASP A 69 4.66 -3.63 17.06
N VAL A 70 5.80 -4.23 16.74
CA VAL A 70 6.08 -4.71 15.38
C VAL A 70 5.29 -5.99 15.14
N LEU A 71 4.38 -5.96 14.17
CA LEU A 71 3.59 -7.11 13.74
C LEU A 71 4.31 -7.93 12.66
N GLY A 72 4.93 -7.25 11.72
CA GLY A 72 5.71 -7.86 10.64
C GLY A 72 6.65 -6.86 10.00
N THR A 73 7.79 -7.34 9.53
CA THR A 73 8.78 -6.53 8.82
C THR A 73 9.43 -7.34 7.72
N TYR A 74 9.82 -6.67 6.65
CA TYR A 74 10.56 -7.30 5.56
C TYR A 74 11.42 -6.29 4.82
N THR A 75 12.57 -6.75 4.32
CA THR A 75 13.54 -5.94 3.59
C THR A 75 13.95 -6.63 2.30
N THR A 76 14.08 -5.85 1.22
CA THR A 76 14.69 -6.32 -0.03
C THR A 76 15.78 -5.36 -0.50
N GLU A 77 16.74 -5.89 -1.24
CA GLU A 77 17.88 -5.13 -1.77
C GLU A 77 17.62 -4.61 -3.18
N TYR A 78 18.05 -3.38 -3.47
CA TYR A 78 18.01 -2.77 -4.81
C TYR A 78 19.21 -1.89 -5.09
N GLY A 79 20.29 -2.02 -4.30
CA GLY A 79 21.48 -1.19 -4.37
C GLY A 79 22.19 -1.19 -5.74
N GLY A 80 22.18 -2.32 -6.45
CA GLY A 80 22.72 -2.45 -7.80
C GLY A 80 21.85 -1.88 -8.93
N SER A 81 20.69 -1.30 -8.61
CA SER A 81 19.76 -0.79 -9.64
C SER A 81 20.21 0.54 -10.23
N PRO A 82 19.83 0.85 -11.50
CA PRO A 82 20.01 2.16 -12.11
C PRO A 82 19.33 3.28 -11.32
N TYR A 83 19.80 4.50 -11.47
CA TYR A 83 19.34 5.67 -10.73
C TYR A 83 17.81 5.86 -10.77
N GLY A 84 17.20 5.84 -11.98
CA GLY A 84 15.75 6.02 -12.13
C GLY A 84 14.93 4.99 -11.33
N ARG A 85 15.39 3.72 -11.29
CA ARG A 85 14.76 2.69 -10.48
C ARG A 85 14.90 2.95 -8.98
N LYS A 86 16.06 3.44 -8.54
CA LYS A 86 16.26 3.83 -7.13
C LYS A 86 15.33 4.96 -6.72
N VAL A 87 15.14 5.97 -7.58
CA VAL A 87 14.18 7.07 -7.38
C VAL A 87 12.77 6.50 -7.22
N ASN A 88 12.34 5.61 -8.10
CA ASN A 88 10.99 5.05 -8.10
C ASN A 88 10.71 4.21 -6.84
N VAL A 89 11.66 3.38 -6.42
CA VAL A 89 11.53 2.57 -5.21
C VAL A 89 11.43 3.45 -3.96
N ALA A 90 12.27 4.49 -3.85
CA ALA A 90 12.24 5.43 -2.73
C ALA A 90 10.93 6.24 -2.72
N ASN A 91 10.47 6.71 -3.88
CA ASN A 91 9.21 7.45 -4.01
C ASN A 91 8.01 6.58 -3.63
N GLY A 92 7.92 5.34 -4.13
CA GLY A 92 6.86 4.41 -3.78
C GLY A 92 6.84 4.08 -2.28
N ALA A 93 8.01 3.86 -1.68
CA ALA A 93 8.13 3.67 -0.24
C ALA A 93 7.62 4.87 0.55
N SER A 94 7.97 6.08 0.14
CA SER A 94 7.56 7.33 0.80
C SER A 94 6.05 7.57 0.75
N LYS A 95 5.39 7.17 -0.35
CA LYS A 95 3.93 7.29 -0.51
C LYS A 95 3.15 6.34 0.39
N ILE A 96 3.70 5.17 0.67
CA ILE A 96 3.10 4.18 1.58
C ILE A 96 3.43 4.50 3.04
N ASN A 97 4.60 5.10 3.29
CA ASN A 97 5.05 5.44 4.64
C ASN A 97 4.07 6.37 5.36
N GLY A 98 3.68 6.00 6.56
CA GLY A 98 2.72 6.78 7.36
C GLY A 98 1.26 6.37 7.14
N SER A 99 0.98 5.39 6.29
CA SER A 99 -0.37 4.88 6.10
C SER A 99 -0.91 4.26 7.37
N ILE A 100 -2.11 4.67 7.77
CA ILE A 100 -2.89 4.07 8.85
C ILE A 100 -4.04 3.31 8.19
N VAL A 101 -4.17 2.02 8.50
CA VAL A 101 -5.27 1.19 8.01
C VAL A 101 -6.15 0.83 9.21
N TYR A 102 -7.35 1.36 9.25
CA TYR A 102 -8.29 1.13 10.35
C TYR A 102 -8.92 -0.26 10.29
N PRO A 103 -9.50 -0.75 11.41
CA PRO A 103 -10.20 -2.04 11.43
C PRO A 103 -11.22 -2.17 10.30
N GLY A 104 -11.11 -3.25 9.55
CA GLY A 104 -11.98 -3.56 8.43
C GLY A 104 -11.66 -2.84 7.11
N GLU A 105 -10.75 -1.89 7.10
CA GLU A 105 -10.32 -1.18 5.88
C GLU A 105 -9.35 -2.01 5.05
N THR A 106 -9.38 -1.75 3.75
CA THR A 106 -8.49 -2.36 2.75
C THR A 106 -7.60 -1.29 2.15
N LEU A 107 -6.28 -1.51 2.16
CA LEU A 107 -5.32 -0.69 1.45
C LEU A 107 -5.03 -1.31 0.08
N SER A 108 -5.08 -0.48 -0.96
CA SER A 108 -4.63 -0.77 -2.32
C SER A 108 -3.25 -0.15 -2.53
N VAL A 109 -2.28 -0.96 -2.85
CA VAL A 109 -0.91 -0.46 -3.11
C VAL A 109 -0.91 0.38 -4.38
N TYR A 110 -1.53 -0.11 -5.45
CA TYR A 110 -1.61 0.64 -6.71
C TYR A 110 -2.21 2.04 -6.51
N LYS A 111 -3.35 2.14 -5.83
CA LYS A 111 -3.98 3.45 -5.55
C LYS A 111 -3.09 4.37 -4.72
N THR A 112 -2.32 3.81 -3.78
CA THR A 112 -1.46 4.60 -2.89
C THR A 112 -0.24 5.16 -3.61
N VAL A 113 0.34 4.40 -4.57
CA VAL A 113 1.58 4.80 -5.24
C VAL A 113 1.35 5.48 -6.58
N SER A 114 0.20 5.31 -7.24
CA SER A 114 -0.14 5.93 -8.53
C SER A 114 -0.54 7.41 -8.39
N PRO A 115 -0.58 8.20 -9.48
CA PRO A 115 -0.17 7.87 -10.85
C PRO A 115 1.34 7.83 -11.02
N PHE A 116 1.81 7.02 -11.98
CA PHE A 116 3.22 6.93 -12.31
C PHE A 116 3.58 7.98 -13.34
N THR A 117 3.86 9.18 -12.89
CA THR A 117 4.23 10.33 -13.74
C THR A 117 5.44 11.07 -13.16
N LYS A 118 6.10 11.87 -13.98
CA LYS A 118 7.22 12.72 -13.56
C LYS A 118 6.79 13.71 -12.46
N GLU A 119 5.61 14.30 -12.61
CA GLU A 119 5.04 15.27 -11.67
C GLU A 119 4.78 14.63 -10.30
N ASN A 120 4.48 13.33 -10.29
CA ASN A 120 4.28 12.56 -9.06
C ASN A 120 5.60 11.97 -8.50
N GLY A 121 6.75 12.43 -9.01
CA GLY A 121 8.08 12.10 -8.50
C GLY A 121 8.67 10.79 -9.04
N TYR A 122 8.13 10.24 -10.13
CA TYR A 122 8.69 9.05 -10.75
C TYR A 122 9.66 9.39 -11.89
N ALA A 123 10.64 8.52 -12.10
CA ALA A 123 11.62 8.58 -13.18
C ALA A 123 11.38 7.44 -14.19
N LEU A 124 11.91 7.61 -15.40
CA LEU A 124 11.98 6.53 -16.37
C LEU A 124 12.95 5.45 -15.87
N ALA A 125 12.52 4.21 -15.93
CA ALA A 125 13.32 3.03 -15.59
C ALA A 125 12.76 1.79 -16.27
N GLY A 126 13.57 0.74 -16.37
CA GLY A 126 13.18 -0.52 -16.98
C GLY A 126 11.99 -1.17 -16.26
N SER A 127 11.00 -1.54 -17.04
CA SER A 127 9.84 -2.34 -16.65
C SER A 127 9.70 -3.50 -17.61
N TYR A 128 9.12 -4.61 -17.15
CA TYR A 128 8.81 -5.74 -18.01
C TYR A 128 7.38 -5.59 -18.56
N GLU A 129 7.27 -5.54 -19.88
CA GLU A 129 5.99 -5.47 -20.58
C GLU A 129 6.04 -6.42 -21.78
N ASN A 130 5.07 -7.34 -21.87
CA ASN A 130 4.97 -8.35 -22.93
C ASN A 130 6.28 -9.15 -23.19
N GLY A 131 7.02 -9.49 -22.11
CA GLY A 131 8.28 -10.23 -22.22
C GLY A 131 9.50 -9.38 -22.61
N GLN A 132 9.34 -8.08 -22.81
CA GLN A 132 10.41 -7.15 -23.18
C GLN A 132 10.69 -6.14 -22.07
N THR A 133 11.90 -5.59 -22.05
CA THR A 133 12.25 -4.49 -21.15
C THR A 133 11.98 -3.16 -21.83
N VAL A 134 11.05 -2.38 -21.29
CA VAL A 134 10.70 -1.05 -21.77
C VAL A 134 11.00 0.02 -20.72
N GLN A 135 11.20 1.27 -21.15
CA GLN A 135 11.42 2.39 -20.23
C GLN A 135 10.08 3.04 -19.90
N THR A 136 9.64 2.94 -18.65
CA THR A 136 8.39 3.54 -18.18
C THR A 136 8.59 4.32 -16.89
N TYR A 137 7.72 5.30 -16.62
CA TYR A 137 7.65 5.91 -15.29
C TYR A 137 7.20 4.87 -14.26
N GLY A 138 7.89 4.79 -13.12
CA GLY A 138 7.58 3.84 -12.06
C GLY A 138 8.23 2.46 -12.23
N GLY A 139 9.13 2.26 -13.22
CA GLY A 139 9.90 1.02 -13.31
C GLY A 139 10.57 0.67 -11.99
N GLY A 140 10.34 -0.57 -11.47
CA GLY A 140 10.79 -1.03 -10.16
C GLY A 140 9.74 -0.99 -9.04
N ILE A 141 8.56 -0.40 -9.27
CA ILE A 141 7.53 -0.26 -8.24
C ILE A 141 6.98 -1.61 -7.72
N CYS A 142 7.03 -2.66 -8.53
CA CYS A 142 6.66 -4.00 -8.08
C CYS A 142 7.53 -4.52 -6.92
N GLN A 143 8.77 -4.03 -6.78
CA GLN A 143 9.58 -4.38 -5.62
C GLN A 143 9.04 -3.70 -4.34
N VAL A 144 8.51 -2.50 -4.43
CA VAL A 144 7.81 -1.82 -3.32
C VAL A 144 6.61 -2.64 -2.87
N SER A 145 5.76 -3.04 -3.82
CA SER A 145 4.59 -3.90 -3.57
C SER A 145 5.00 -5.24 -2.95
N THR A 146 6.00 -5.91 -3.51
CA THR A 146 6.50 -7.21 -3.04
C THR A 146 7.08 -7.12 -1.63
N THR A 147 7.85 -6.07 -1.33
CA THR A 147 8.44 -5.90 0.00
C THR A 147 7.35 -5.64 1.04
N LEU A 148 6.36 -4.81 0.71
CA LEU A 148 5.20 -4.59 1.59
C LEU A 148 4.38 -5.87 1.77
N TYR A 149 4.11 -6.63 0.69
CA TYR A 149 3.40 -7.92 0.77
C TYR A 149 4.04 -8.84 1.81
N ASN A 150 5.37 -8.97 1.78
CA ASN A 150 6.10 -9.80 2.72
C ASN A 150 6.03 -9.32 4.18
N ALA A 151 5.98 -8.00 4.42
CA ALA A 151 5.75 -7.46 5.75
C ALA A 151 4.32 -7.72 6.23
N VAL A 152 3.34 -7.60 5.32
CA VAL A 152 1.90 -7.76 5.57
C VAL A 152 1.55 -9.20 5.93
N ILE A 153 2.08 -10.20 5.19
CA ILE A 153 1.83 -11.62 5.51
C ILE A 153 2.46 -12.02 6.85
N ARG A 154 3.63 -11.48 7.19
CA ARG A 154 4.25 -11.68 8.51
C ARG A 154 3.48 -11.00 9.65
N ALA A 155 2.74 -9.95 9.34
CA ALA A 155 1.79 -9.30 10.25
C ALA A 155 0.43 -10.04 10.32
N GLU A 156 0.25 -11.16 9.60
CA GLU A 156 -0.99 -11.95 9.54
C GLU A 156 -2.22 -11.17 9.08
N LEU A 157 -2.03 -10.14 8.25
CA LEU A 157 -3.12 -9.39 7.66
C LEU A 157 -3.72 -10.15 6.48
N LYS A 158 -5.01 -10.00 6.25
CA LYS A 158 -5.71 -10.69 5.16
C LYS A 158 -5.32 -10.11 3.80
N ILE A 159 -4.69 -10.93 2.95
CA ILE A 159 -4.50 -10.60 1.55
C ILE A 159 -5.85 -10.68 0.83
N VAL A 160 -6.24 -9.60 0.17
CA VAL A 160 -7.49 -9.48 -0.61
C VAL A 160 -7.22 -9.72 -2.08
N GLU A 161 -6.08 -9.22 -2.57
CA GLU A 161 -5.68 -9.35 -3.97
C GLU A 161 -4.14 -9.40 -4.06
N ARG A 162 -3.63 -10.31 -4.85
CA ARG A 162 -2.20 -10.45 -5.14
C ARG A 162 -2.00 -11.17 -6.45
N PHE A 163 -1.09 -10.68 -7.27
CA PHE A 163 -0.69 -11.31 -8.53
C PHE A 163 0.80 -11.64 -8.53
N PRO A 164 1.21 -12.80 -9.03
CA PRO A 164 2.61 -13.09 -9.28
C PRO A 164 3.11 -12.30 -10.49
N HIS A 165 4.45 -12.15 -10.59
CA HIS A 165 5.07 -11.70 -11.83
C HIS A 165 4.96 -12.77 -12.90
N SER A 166 4.94 -12.34 -14.15
CA SER A 166 5.02 -13.24 -15.33
C SER A 166 6.41 -13.84 -15.51
N MET A 167 7.44 -13.23 -14.92
CA MET A 167 8.82 -13.70 -14.92
C MET A 167 9.36 -13.77 -13.51
N THR A 168 10.27 -14.71 -13.23
CA THR A 168 10.86 -14.88 -11.90
C THR A 168 11.63 -13.62 -11.48
N VAL A 169 11.33 -13.14 -10.28
CA VAL A 169 12.10 -12.09 -9.61
C VAL A 169 13.10 -12.72 -8.64
N HIS A 170 14.26 -12.08 -8.45
CA HIS A 170 15.38 -12.65 -7.69
C HIS A 170 15.60 -12.02 -6.31
N TYR A 171 14.83 -10.98 -5.97
CA TYR A 171 14.98 -10.26 -4.69
C TYR A 171 14.09 -10.80 -3.55
N VAL A 172 13.30 -11.85 -3.83
CA VAL A 172 12.51 -12.60 -2.85
C VAL A 172 12.50 -14.09 -3.23
N PRO A 173 12.19 -14.99 -2.28
CA PRO A 173 11.90 -16.39 -2.58
C PRO A 173 10.72 -16.51 -3.56
N ARG A 174 10.65 -17.63 -4.27
CA ARG A 174 9.53 -17.92 -5.18
C ARG A 174 8.20 -17.86 -4.42
N SER A 175 7.15 -17.45 -5.10
CA SER A 175 5.80 -17.22 -4.54
C SER A 175 5.70 -16.10 -3.50
N ALA A 176 6.81 -15.45 -3.14
CA ALA A 176 6.81 -14.34 -2.21
C ALA A 176 6.71 -12.97 -2.89
N ASP A 177 6.47 -12.92 -4.19
CA ASP A 177 6.34 -11.70 -4.97
C ASP A 177 4.89 -11.20 -5.05
N ALA A 178 4.72 -9.92 -5.35
CA ALA A 178 3.42 -9.29 -5.58
C ALA A 178 3.56 -8.20 -6.65
N ALA A 179 3.13 -8.51 -7.87
CA ALA A 179 3.16 -7.58 -9.00
C ALA A 179 1.99 -6.60 -8.94
N ILE A 180 2.26 -5.36 -9.37
CA ILE A 180 1.21 -4.37 -9.64
C ILE A 180 1.39 -3.82 -11.06
N ALA A 181 0.28 -3.68 -11.81
CA ALA A 181 0.30 -3.19 -13.18
C ALA A 181 -1.06 -2.60 -13.58
N GLY A 182 -1.09 -1.28 -13.75
CA GLY A 182 -2.32 -0.57 -14.11
C GLY A 182 -3.47 -0.91 -13.15
N THR A 183 -4.68 -0.96 -13.70
CA THR A 183 -5.89 -1.36 -12.95
C THR A 183 -6.11 -2.87 -12.90
N HIS A 184 -5.25 -3.65 -13.58
CA HIS A 184 -5.44 -5.09 -13.79
C HIS A 184 -4.75 -5.97 -12.73
N LYS A 185 -3.67 -5.47 -12.12
CA LYS A 185 -2.94 -6.18 -11.07
C LYS A 185 -2.68 -5.23 -9.91
N ASP A 186 -3.19 -5.58 -8.74
CA ASP A 186 -2.95 -4.83 -7.51
C ASP A 186 -2.53 -5.77 -6.37
N MET A 187 -1.90 -5.21 -5.36
CA MET A 187 -1.71 -5.86 -4.09
C MET A 187 -2.60 -5.14 -3.08
N LYS A 188 -3.61 -5.85 -2.58
CA LYS A 188 -4.56 -5.34 -1.61
C LYS A 188 -4.56 -6.20 -0.37
N PHE A 189 -4.56 -5.57 0.79
CA PHE A 189 -4.71 -6.27 2.06
C PHE A 189 -5.70 -5.54 2.96
N LYS A 190 -6.35 -6.29 3.83
CA LYS A 190 -7.36 -5.80 4.77
C LYS A 190 -6.83 -5.91 6.20
N ASN A 191 -7.01 -4.85 6.99
CA ASN A 191 -6.81 -4.93 8.42
C ASN A 191 -7.97 -5.72 9.06
N THR A 192 -7.67 -6.92 9.52
CA THR A 192 -8.61 -7.82 10.20
C THR A 192 -8.51 -7.76 11.72
N PHE A 193 -7.64 -6.91 12.24
CA PHE A 193 -7.56 -6.66 13.67
C PHE A 193 -8.67 -5.69 14.12
N ASP A 194 -8.91 -5.67 15.41
CA ASP A 194 -9.83 -4.74 16.09
C ASP A 194 -9.18 -3.37 16.40
N THR A 195 -7.89 -3.22 16.13
CA THR A 195 -7.11 -2.00 16.32
C THR A 195 -6.51 -1.50 15.02
N PRO A 196 -6.25 -0.20 14.87
CA PRO A 196 -5.55 0.34 13.72
C PRO A 196 -4.13 -0.20 13.60
N ILE A 197 -3.60 -0.24 12.36
CA ILE A 197 -2.21 -0.52 12.07
C ILE A 197 -1.56 0.69 11.39
N TYR A 198 -0.25 0.80 11.52
CA TYR A 198 0.58 1.82 10.89
C TYR A 198 1.67 1.15 10.06
N ILE A 199 1.93 1.69 8.87
CA ILE A 199 2.95 1.18 7.96
C ILE A 199 4.10 2.18 7.89
N GLU A 200 5.30 1.74 8.26
CA GLU A 200 6.53 2.48 8.04
C GLU A 200 7.24 1.92 6.80
N GLY A 201 7.55 2.80 5.84
CA GLY A 201 8.35 2.48 4.66
C GLY A 201 9.65 3.27 4.67
N LYS A 202 10.77 2.59 4.56
CA LYS A 202 12.12 3.19 4.52
C LYS A 202 12.89 2.68 3.31
N ALA A 203 13.50 3.59 2.58
CA ALA A 203 14.40 3.30 1.47
C ALA A 203 15.66 4.15 1.60
N ASN A 204 16.84 3.53 1.50
CA ASN A 204 18.14 4.18 1.74
C ASN A 204 19.06 4.15 0.51
N GLY A 205 18.54 3.85 -0.67
CA GLY A 205 19.31 3.73 -1.90
C GLY A 205 19.91 2.34 -2.15
N SER A 206 19.96 1.48 -1.13
CA SER A 206 20.43 0.09 -1.23
C SER A 206 19.35 -0.91 -0.86
N THR A 207 18.58 -0.62 0.19
CA THR A 207 17.53 -1.49 0.70
C THR A 207 16.22 -0.72 0.85
N ILE A 208 15.11 -1.43 0.67
CA ILE A 208 13.77 -0.98 1.05
C ILE A 208 13.24 -1.91 2.13
N THR A 209 12.70 -1.31 3.20
CA THR A 209 12.11 -2.01 4.34
C THR A 209 10.71 -1.50 4.59
N PHE A 210 9.77 -2.41 4.76
CA PHE A 210 8.47 -2.10 5.34
C PHE A 210 8.33 -2.75 6.71
N THR A 211 7.73 -2.01 7.64
CA THR A 211 7.39 -2.49 8.98
C THR A 211 5.93 -2.14 9.26
N VAL A 212 5.16 -3.14 9.62
CA VAL A 212 3.76 -3.01 10.05
C VAL A 212 3.73 -2.97 11.57
N TYR A 213 3.18 -1.90 12.12
CA TYR A 213 3.00 -1.72 13.55
C TYR A 213 1.53 -1.81 13.94
N GLY A 214 1.25 -2.31 15.13
CA GLY A 214 -0.09 -2.42 15.69
C GLY A 214 -0.07 -2.92 17.11
N LYS A 215 -1.13 -3.62 17.52
CA LYS A 215 -1.23 -4.30 18.81
C LYS A 215 -0.99 -5.80 18.62
N LYS A 216 0.09 -6.33 19.17
CA LYS A 216 0.39 -7.75 19.12
C LYS A 216 -0.50 -8.51 20.12
N LYS A 217 -1.23 -9.53 19.64
CA LYS A 217 -2.11 -10.35 20.51
C LYS A 217 -1.31 -11.32 21.38
N ASP A 218 -0.28 -11.95 20.79
CA ASP A 218 0.64 -12.83 21.48
C ASP A 218 2.09 -12.34 21.25
N PRO A 219 2.77 -11.85 22.30
CA PRO A 219 4.14 -11.36 22.18
C PRO A 219 5.16 -12.42 21.72
N LYS A 220 4.88 -13.71 21.98
CA LYS A 220 5.77 -14.83 21.66
C LYS A 220 5.55 -15.38 20.24
N ARG A 221 4.45 -15.00 19.58
CA ARG A 221 4.14 -15.48 18.25
C ARG A 221 5.10 -14.93 17.21
N THR A 222 5.68 -15.82 16.42
CA THR A 222 6.48 -15.54 15.23
C THR A 222 5.80 -16.14 14.00
N VAL A 223 5.94 -15.49 12.86
CA VAL A 223 5.41 -15.97 11.57
C VAL A 223 6.55 -16.07 10.60
N GLU A 224 6.70 -17.25 10.02
CA GLU A 224 7.69 -17.56 9.00
C GLU A 224 6.98 -17.86 7.66
N PHE A 225 7.57 -17.38 6.57
CA PHE A 225 7.12 -17.71 5.22
C PHE A 225 8.07 -18.72 4.61
N LEU A 226 7.55 -19.91 4.33
CA LEU A 226 8.27 -20.98 3.65
C LEU A 226 7.86 -21.03 2.18
N SER A 227 8.84 -21.17 1.30
CA SER A 227 8.63 -21.33 -0.15
C SER A 227 9.17 -22.69 -0.57
N GLU A 228 8.31 -23.50 -1.18
CA GLU A 228 8.64 -24.81 -1.67
C GLU A 228 8.31 -24.90 -3.16
N THR A 229 9.26 -25.43 -3.96
CA THR A 229 9.04 -25.67 -5.39
C THR A 229 8.32 -26.99 -5.58
N THR A 230 7.06 -26.95 -5.98
CA THR A 230 6.23 -28.14 -6.20
C THR A 230 6.28 -28.65 -7.63
N GLN A 231 6.61 -27.78 -8.58
CA GLN A 231 6.71 -28.12 -9.99
C GLN A 231 7.72 -27.22 -10.70
N VAL A 232 8.43 -27.78 -11.66
CA VAL A 232 9.29 -27.05 -12.59
C VAL A 232 8.79 -27.32 -13.99
N LYS A 233 8.58 -26.27 -14.80
CA LYS A 233 8.20 -26.38 -16.20
C LYS A 233 9.24 -25.67 -17.04
N GLU A 234 10.02 -26.43 -17.79
CA GLU A 234 10.99 -25.88 -18.75
C GLU A 234 10.28 -25.13 -19.88
N SER A 235 10.99 -24.13 -20.43
CA SER A 235 10.50 -23.42 -21.62
C SER A 235 10.47 -24.36 -22.84
N SER A 236 9.44 -24.21 -23.67
CA SER A 236 9.37 -24.89 -24.94
C SER A 236 9.96 -23.99 -26.05
N GLU A 237 10.64 -24.60 -27.00
CA GLU A 237 11.04 -23.93 -28.24
C GLU A 237 9.84 -23.80 -29.18
N SER A 238 9.69 -22.65 -29.81
CA SER A 238 8.77 -22.43 -30.93
C SER A 238 9.53 -21.78 -32.08
N THR A 239 9.23 -22.22 -33.29
CA THR A 239 9.85 -21.65 -34.52
C THR A 239 8.78 -20.86 -35.27
N VAL A 240 9.11 -19.62 -35.60
CA VAL A 240 8.27 -18.73 -36.42
C VAL A 240 8.98 -18.51 -37.73
N SER A 241 8.24 -18.59 -38.84
CA SER A 241 8.82 -18.30 -40.17
C SER A 241 9.10 -16.81 -40.32
N ASP A 242 10.31 -16.47 -40.72
CA ASP A 242 10.74 -15.12 -41.04
C ASP A 242 11.22 -15.05 -42.50
N ASN A 243 10.45 -14.37 -43.33
CA ASN A 243 10.73 -14.24 -44.76
C ASN A 243 11.95 -13.34 -45.06
N THR A 244 12.54 -12.71 -44.07
CA THR A 244 13.76 -11.89 -44.20
C THR A 244 15.04 -12.72 -44.07
N LEU A 245 14.95 -13.98 -43.62
CA LEU A 245 16.06 -14.88 -43.43
C LEU A 245 16.22 -15.79 -44.66
N ALA A 246 17.47 -16.17 -44.96
CA ALA A 246 17.75 -17.16 -45.99
C ALA A 246 17.20 -18.55 -45.60
N GLU A 247 16.86 -19.36 -46.59
CA GLU A 247 16.35 -20.73 -46.37
C GLU A 247 17.30 -21.55 -45.49
N GLY A 248 16.75 -22.13 -44.41
CA GLY A 248 17.50 -22.89 -43.41
C GLY A 248 18.24 -22.07 -42.36
N GLN A 249 18.28 -20.74 -42.50
CA GLN A 249 18.86 -19.87 -41.48
C GLN A 249 17.94 -19.78 -40.24
N LYS A 250 18.53 -19.90 -39.05
CA LYS A 250 17.84 -19.74 -37.77
C LYS A 250 18.47 -18.62 -36.96
N VAL A 251 17.68 -17.73 -36.46
CA VAL A 251 18.09 -16.65 -35.53
C VAL A 251 17.31 -16.79 -34.25
N LEU A 252 18.00 -16.73 -33.12
CA LEU A 252 17.34 -16.76 -31.81
C LEU A 252 16.74 -15.40 -31.54
N GLU A 253 15.42 -15.30 -31.49
CA GLU A 253 14.69 -14.05 -31.24
C GLU A 253 14.59 -13.74 -29.72
N SER A 254 14.33 -14.74 -28.90
CA SER A 254 14.25 -14.60 -27.44
C SER A 254 14.55 -15.90 -26.71
N TYR A 255 14.99 -15.78 -25.47
CA TYR A 255 15.15 -16.94 -24.57
C TYR A 255 13.85 -17.19 -23.82
N GLY A 256 13.48 -18.46 -23.71
CA GLY A 256 12.40 -18.88 -22.83
C GLY A 256 12.80 -18.80 -21.35
N HIS A 257 11.82 -18.79 -20.48
CA HIS A 257 12.03 -18.78 -19.04
C HIS A 257 11.39 -20.03 -18.39
N THR A 258 12.14 -20.66 -17.49
CA THR A 258 11.64 -21.79 -16.70
C THR A 258 10.55 -21.32 -15.74
N GLY A 259 9.38 -21.98 -15.73
CA GLY A 259 8.29 -21.78 -14.78
C GLY A 259 8.49 -22.61 -13.49
N TYR A 260 8.01 -22.10 -12.38
CA TYR A 260 8.12 -22.74 -11.07
C TYR A 260 6.78 -22.69 -10.33
#